data_8578288a27bfbd4afef81e4ceb6c8a89
#
_entry.id   8578288a27bfbd4afef81e4ceb6c8a89
#
_cell.length_a   1.000
_cell.length_b   1.000
_cell.length_c   1.000
_cell.angle_alpha   90.00
_cell.angle_beta   90.00
_cell.angle_gamma   90.00
#
_symmetry.space_group_name_H-M   'P 1'
#
loop_
_entity.id
_entity.type
_entity.pdbx_description
1 polymer ?
#
loop_
_entity_poly.entity_id
_entity_poly.type
_entity_poly.pdbx_seq_one_letter_code
_entity_poly.pdbx_strand_id
1 'polypeptide(L)'
;MKKTATAALALAACALASAQSTVSVYGTLDLYVAHARSGPASSTRLEDGGQTASRIGFRGTEDLGGGLGAHFTLESGFAPDTGNGTLPGPAMSFSRQSFVGFSAPWGQIDAGRMYTPMFYALFKADPYGLNSVFSPINLVAATDAQPGLTPFAARASNMVRYRTPASMEFFADLAYAPGESSAPSHQSGNVYGGNIGWARKPYYIAYAFQRARSGSAAAPVASPATTTYQALTGSYELPSIGLQLYASYVRNASSLPHVPTAKLVNLGVTYNVTPASNLIFGATQRKVAESERSQLAWTLGYDYYLSKRTVVYARWLRLLNRHGASASLATIAVTPNSGNDVRVLATGIRHNF
;
A
#
# COMPACT_ATOMS: atom_id res chain seq x y z
N MET A 1 35.11 -53.50 2.82
CA MET A 1 34.14 -53.08 1.77
C MET A 1 32.83 -52.52 2.30
N LYS A 2 32.27 -52.90 3.45
CA LYS A 2 30.99 -52.33 3.95
C LYS A 2 31.09 -50.88 4.48
N LYS A 3 32.25 -50.45 4.99
CA LYS A 3 32.47 -49.09 5.53
C LYS A 3 32.65 -48.00 4.43
N THR A 4 33.12 -48.39 3.26
CA THR A 4 33.29 -47.49 2.10
C THR A 4 31.96 -47.21 1.37
N ALA A 5 31.02 -48.15 1.37
CA ALA A 5 29.71 -47.98 0.78
C ALA A 5 28.82 -47.02 1.60
N THR A 6 28.95 -47.05 2.95
CA THR A 6 28.18 -46.14 3.83
C THR A 6 28.67 -44.68 3.71
N ALA A 7 29.98 -44.46 3.55
CA ALA A 7 30.55 -43.15 3.34
C ALA A 7 30.17 -42.54 1.97
N ALA A 8 30.10 -43.36 0.93
CA ALA A 8 29.67 -42.92 -0.40
C ALA A 8 28.16 -42.58 -0.45
N LEU A 9 27.32 -43.33 0.30
CA LEU A 9 25.90 -43.00 0.45
C LEU A 9 25.68 -41.68 1.23
N ALA A 10 26.48 -41.43 2.27
CA ALA A 10 26.40 -40.19 3.05
C ALA A 10 26.86 -38.97 2.24
N LEU A 11 27.91 -39.11 1.43
CA LEU A 11 28.36 -38.07 0.50
C LEU A 11 27.35 -37.81 -0.66
N ALA A 12 26.71 -38.84 -1.17
CA ALA A 12 25.66 -38.72 -2.17
C ALA A 12 24.38 -38.05 -1.61
N ALA A 13 24.04 -38.28 -0.33
CA ALA A 13 22.94 -37.61 0.34
C ALA A 13 23.20 -36.10 0.55
N CYS A 14 24.43 -35.70 0.82
CA CYS A 14 24.82 -34.30 0.92
C CYS A 14 24.82 -33.55 -0.43
N ALA A 15 25.03 -34.26 -1.55
CA ALA A 15 25.02 -33.65 -2.89
C ALA A 15 23.59 -33.34 -3.41
N LEU A 16 22.56 -33.90 -2.81
CA LEU A 16 21.15 -33.65 -3.18
C LEU A 16 20.50 -32.48 -2.41
N ALA A 17 21.18 -31.94 -1.40
CA ALA A 17 20.74 -30.76 -0.65
C ALA A 17 21.31 -29.47 -1.27
N SER A 18 21.21 -29.30 -2.59
CA SER A 18 21.40 -27.98 -3.22
C SER A 18 20.14 -27.16 -2.93
N ALA A 19 20.04 -26.62 -1.71
CA ALA A 19 19.10 -25.56 -1.44
C ALA A 19 19.37 -24.43 -2.44
N GLN A 20 18.54 -24.25 -3.45
CA GLN A 20 18.66 -23.13 -4.40
C GLN A 20 18.26 -21.85 -3.69
N SER A 21 19.21 -21.30 -2.92
CA SER A 21 19.04 -19.96 -2.35
C SER A 21 19.19 -18.94 -3.46
N THR A 22 18.17 -18.12 -3.66
CA THR A 22 18.22 -17.03 -4.63
C THR A 22 18.13 -15.70 -3.92
N VAL A 23 19.05 -14.80 -4.22
CA VAL A 23 18.96 -13.40 -3.80
C VAL A 23 18.88 -12.54 -5.05
N SER A 24 17.89 -11.65 -5.10
CA SER A 24 17.73 -10.71 -6.20
C SER A 24 17.70 -9.28 -5.70
N VAL A 25 18.35 -8.40 -6.46
CA VAL A 25 18.23 -6.95 -6.32
C VAL A 25 17.14 -6.51 -7.29
N TYR A 26 16.25 -5.63 -6.85
CA TYR A 26 15.22 -5.05 -7.70
C TYR A 26 14.99 -3.59 -7.34
N GLY A 27 14.40 -2.86 -8.23
CA GLY A 27 14.05 -1.47 -7.93
C GLY A 27 13.15 -0.82 -8.97
N THR A 28 12.77 0.39 -8.63
CA THR A 28 11.97 1.28 -9.46
C THR A 28 12.49 2.70 -9.32
N LEU A 29 12.64 3.37 -10.45
CA LEU A 29 12.83 4.82 -10.55
C LEU A 29 11.57 5.40 -11.20
N ASP A 30 10.93 6.36 -10.55
CA ASP A 30 9.71 7.00 -11.03
C ASP A 30 9.76 8.49 -10.75
N LEU A 31 9.97 9.28 -11.78
CA LEU A 31 10.06 10.73 -11.71
C LEU A 31 8.97 11.35 -12.58
N TYR A 32 8.38 12.43 -12.06
CA TYR A 32 7.41 13.22 -12.82
C TYR A 32 7.56 14.72 -12.58
N VAL A 33 7.21 15.51 -13.58
CA VAL A 33 7.00 16.95 -13.43
C VAL A 33 5.51 17.17 -13.21
N ALA A 34 5.16 17.91 -12.17
CA ALA A 34 3.79 18.29 -11.88
C ALA A 34 3.63 19.79 -11.74
N HIS A 35 2.53 20.31 -12.29
CA HIS A 35 1.99 21.62 -11.96
C HIS A 35 0.77 21.45 -11.07
N ALA A 36 0.88 21.90 -9.81
CA ALA A 36 -0.19 21.85 -8.82
C ALA A 36 -0.71 23.27 -8.53
N ARG A 37 -2.04 23.40 -8.33
CA ARG A 37 -2.70 24.66 -7.98
C ARG A 37 -3.82 24.46 -6.97
N SER A 38 -3.90 25.38 -5.98
CA SER A 38 -5.01 25.46 -5.03
C SER A 38 -5.25 26.90 -4.66
N GLY A 39 -6.42 27.46 -5.03
CA GLY A 39 -6.70 28.90 -4.90
C GLY A 39 -5.63 29.74 -5.60
N PRO A 40 -5.01 30.72 -4.90
CA PRO A 40 -3.93 31.53 -5.43
C PRO A 40 -2.57 30.81 -5.45
N ALA A 41 -2.40 29.74 -4.66
CA ALA A 41 -1.14 29.01 -4.57
C ALA A 41 -0.94 28.10 -5.78
N SER A 42 0.26 28.12 -6.35
CA SER A 42 0.67 27.19 -7.40
C SER A 42 2.14 26.79 -7.23
N SER A 43 2.48 25.61 -7.72
CA SER A 43 3.86 25.09 -7.69
C SER A 43 4.09 24.20 -8.89
N THR A 44 5.28 24.28 -9.49
CA THR A 44 5.75 23.35 -10.50
C THR A 44 7.02 22.70 -9.99
N ARG A 45 7.04 21.36 -9.91
CA ARG A 45 8.16 20.61 -9.34
C ARG A 45 8.44 19.35 -10.13
N LEU A 46 9.69 18.90 -10.04
CA LEU A 46 10.09 17.53 -10.29
C LEU A 46 9.89 16.76 -8.98
N GLU A 47 9.19 15.64 -9.01
CA GLU A 47 8.76 14.89 -7.82
C GLU A 47 8.96 13.38 -8.06
N ASP A 48 8.99 12.61 -6.97
CA ASP A 48 9.10 11.16 -6.95
C ASP A 48 7.72 10.48 -6.95
N GLY A 49 7.61 9.36 -7.69
CA GLY A 49 6.55 8.40 -7.42
C GLY A 49 5.20 8.70 -8.03
N GLY A 50 5.13 9.22 -9.26
CA GLY A 50 3.86 9.51 -9.95
C GLY A 50 3.03 8.28 -10.32
N GLN A 51 3.64 7.11 -10.47
CA GLN A 51 2.93 5.83 -10.55
C GLN A 51 3.19 4.98 -9.29
N THR A 52 4.44 4.93 -8.82
CA THR A 52 4.82 4.18 -7.62
C THR A 52 6.08 4.76 -7.02
N ALA A 53 6.19 4.82 -5.70
CA ALA A 53 7.36 5.37 -5.03
C ALA A 53 8.65 4.68 -5.45
N SER A 54 9.68 5.46 -5.76
CA SER A 54 11.01 4.95 -6.10
C SER A 54 11.63 4.21 -4.94
N ARG A 55 12.31 3.11 -5.27
CA ARG A 55 12.85 2.19 -4.27
C ARG A 55 13.93 1.31 -4.83
N ILE A 56 14.77 0.83 -3.93
CA ILE A 56 15.68 -0.29 -4.14
C ILE A 56 15.37 -1.36 -3.09
N GLY A 57 15.44 -2.62 -3.47
CA GLY A 57 15.17 -3.73 -2.56
C GLY A 57 16.00 -4.96 -2.84
N PHE A 58 16.10 -5.77 -1.81
CA PHE A 58 16.68 -7.10 -1.81
C PHE A 58 15.63 -8.09 -1.37
N ARG A 59 15.51 -9.20 -2.06
CA ARG A 59 14.65 -10.31 -1.66
C ARG A 59 15.38 -11.61 -1.90
N GLY A 60 15.17 -12.56 -1.00
CA GLY A 60 15.73 -13.89 -1.13
C GLY A 60 14.73 -14.96 -0.74
N THR A 61 14.94 -16.12 -1.31
CA THR A 61 14.19 -17.35 -0.97
C THR A 61 15.16 -18.51 -0.84
N GLU A 62 14.88 -19.40 0.10
CA GLU A 62 15.62 -20.63 0.35
C GLU A 62 14.62 -21.79 0.48
N ASP A 63 14.85 -22.85 -0.24
CA ASP A 63 14.11 -24.10 -0.08
C ASP A 63 14.72 -24.91 1.07
N LEU A 64 13.94 -25.11 2.13
CA LEU A 64 14.36 -25.87 3.31
C LEU A 64 13.98 -27.35 3.22
N GLY A 65 13.40 -27.78 2.09
CA GLY A 65 12.92 -29.14 1.90
C GLY A 65 11.52 -29.39 2.47
N GLY A 66 10.89 -30.47 2.05
CA GLY A 66 9.57 -30.86 2.55
C GLY A 66 8.43 -29.87 2.24
N GLY A 67 8.61 -28.97 1.28
CA GLY A 67 7.68 -27.90 0.97
C GLY A 67 7.75 -26.71 1.91
N LEU A 68 8.75 -26.64 2.78
CA LEU A 68 9.06 -25.48 3.63
C LEU A 68 10.08 -24.59 2.93
N GLY A 69 9.82 -23.29 2.89
CA GLY A 69 10.75 -22.28 2.38
C GLY A 69 10.93 -21.15 3.39
N ALA A 70 12.15 -20.59 3.43
CA ALA A 70 12.41 -19.31 4.09
C ALA A 70 12.51 -18.19 3.06
N HIS A 71 12.13 -16.98 3.47
CA HIS A 71 12.26 -15.82 2.57
C HIS A 71 12.46 -14.53 3.38
N PHE A 72 13.02 -13.53 2.74
CA PHE A 72 13.14 -12.20 3.29
C PHE A 72 12.90 -11.12 2.24
N THR A 73 12.55 -9.91 2.70
CA THR A 73 12.50 -8.70 1.88
C THR A 73 13.04 -7.53 2.69
N LEU A 74 13.96 -6.77 2.07
CA LEU A 74 14.47 -5.49 2.55
C LEU A 74 14.23 -4.45 1.46
N GLU A 75 13.49 -3.37 1.75
CA GLU A 75 13.13 -2.35 0.76
C GLU A 75 13.29 -0.94 1.33
N SER A 76 14.13 -0.13 0.68
CA SER A 76 14.37 1.28 0.96
C SER A 76 13.73 2.16 -0.09
N GLY A 77 13.02 3.20 0.34
CA GLY A 77 12.49 4.23 -0.54
C GLY A 77 13.41 5.43 -0.61
N PHE A 78 13.52 6.04 -1.77
CA PHE A 78 14.27 7.26 -1.96
C PHE A 78 13.60 8.18 -3.00
N ALA A 79 13.89 9.46 -2.94
CA ALA A 79 13.44 10.47 -3.87
C ALA A 79 14.55 10.72 -4.92
N PRO A 80 14.41 10.28 -6.18
CA PRO A 80 15.47 10.38 -7.19
C PRO A 80 15.82 11.82 -7.60
N ASP A 81 14.92 12.76 -7.37
CA ASP A 81 15.12 14.19 -7.61
C ASP A 81 16.11 14.83 -6.64
N THR A 82 16.22 14.29 -5.42
CA THR A 82 17.08 14.83 -4.34
C THR A 82 18.09 13.82 -3.81
N GLY A 83 17.90 12.51 -4.06
CA GLY A 83 18.69 11.43 -3.46
C GLY A 83 18.34 11.10 -2.01
N ASN A 84 17.37 11.79 -1.40
CA ASN A 84 16.98 11.59 0.00
C ASN A 84 16.09 10.36 0.18
N GLY A 85 16.07 9.79 1.40
CA GLY A 85 15.09 8.78 1.80
C GLY A 85 13.67 9.35 1.85
N THR A 86 12.66 8.59 1.38
CA THR A 86 11.26 9.03 1.32
C THR A 86 10.44 8.72 2.57
N LEU A 87 10.97 7.91 3.49
CA LEU A 87 10.31 7.55 4.75
C LEU A 87 11.19 7.93 5.93
N PRO A 88 10.62 8.11 7.14
CA PRO A 88 11.39 8.44 8.33
C PRO A 88 12.55 7.47 8.54
N GLY A 89 13.74 8.03 8.80
CA GLY A 89 14.98 7.29 8.99
C GLY A 89 16.17 7.91 8.24
N PRO A 90 17.36 7.32 8.35
CA PRO A 90 18.51 7.67 7.54
C PRO A 90 18.23 7.51 6.04
N ALA A 91 19.00 8.17 5.19
CA ALA A 91 18.82 8.14 3.73
C ALA A 91 18.74 6.72 3.14
N MET A 92 19.48 5.76 3.70
CA MET A 92 19.42 4.34 3.35
C MET A 92 18.84 3.54 4.53
N SER A 93 17.53 3.52 4.69
CA SER A 93 16.84 2.70 5.68
C SER A 93 15.82 1.81 5.01
N PHE A 94 15.71 0.55 5.44
CA PHE A 94 14.69 -0.39 4.94
C PHE A 94 13.30 -0.11 5.51
N SER A 95 12.92 1.16 5.50
CA SER A 95 11.71 1.67 6.12
C SER A 95 10.43 1.35 5.36
N ARG A 96 10.52 0.88 4.11
CA ARG A 96 9.36 0.42 3.34
C ARG A 96 8.95 -1.00 3.73
N GLN A 97 9.88 -1.94 3.65
CA GLN A 97 9.71 -3.32 4.09
C GLN A 97 11.03 -3.85 4.65
N SER A 98 10.96 -4.57 5.76
CA SER A 98 12.08 -5.26 6.39
C SER A 98 11.51 -6.42 7.19
N PHE A 99 11.46 -7.61 6.57
CA PHE A 99 10.86 -8.78 7.19
C PHE A 99 11.53 -10.08 6.72
N VAL A 100 11.38 -11.11 7.54
CA VAL A 100 11.72 -12.49 7.25
C VAL A 100 10.50 -13.36 7.51
N GLY A 101 10.38 -14.48 6.82
CA GLY A 101 9.25 -15.36 6.99
C GLY A 101 9.49 -16.78 6.49
N PHE A 102 8.48 -17.62 6.73
CA PHE A 102 8.40 -18.99 6.25
C PHE A 102 7.17 -19.18 5.37
N SER A 103 7.32 -19.97 4.33
CA SER A 103 6.23 -20.42 3.46
C SER A 103 6.15 -21.94 3.47
N ALA A 104 4.91 -22.46 3.50
CA ALA A 104 4.64 -23.89 3.52
C ALA A 104 3.28 -24.19 2.85
N PRO A 105 2.88 -25.45 2.65
CA PRO A 105 1.57 -25.78 2.09
C PRO A 105 0.38 -25.23 2.88
N TRP A 106 0.53 -24.96 4.17
CA TRP A 106 -0.48 -24.34 5.03
C TRP A 106 -0.55 -22.81 4.92
N GLY A 107 0.39 -22.16 4.22
CA GLY A 107 0.43 -20.71 4.04
C GLY A 107 1.79 -20.08 4.34
N GLN A 108 1.77 -18.80 4.74
CA GLN A 108 2.98 -18.02 4.97
C GLN A 108 2.86 -17.24 6.28
N ILE A 109 3.95 -17.22 7.06
CA ILE A 109 4.09 -16.38 8.25
C ILE A 109 5.30 -15.46 8.05
N ASP A 110 5.09 -14.16 8.25
CA ASP A 110 6.10 -13.12 8.13
C ASP A 110 6.25 -12.36 9.45
N ALA A 111 7.47 -11.94 9.79
CA ALA A 111 7.76 -11.11 10.95
C ALA A 111 8.66 -9.93 10.58
N GLY A 112 8.28 -8.71 11.00
CA GLY A 112 9.05 -7.49 10.75
C GLY A 112 8.19 -6.30 10.36
N ARG A 113 8.73 -5.41 9.53
CA ARG A 113 8.01 -4.24 9.00
C ARG A 113 7.52 -4.53 7.58
N MET A 114 6.20 -4.39 7.37
CA MET A 114 5.58 -4.68 6.08
C MET A 114 4.23 -3.98 5.91
N TYR A 115 3.63 -4.12 4.74
CA TYR A 115 2.29 -3.61 4.48
C TYR A 115 1.22 -4.38 5.25
N THR A 116 0.18 -3.66 5.69
CA THR A 116 -0.97 -4.22 6.40
C THR A 116 -1.90 -4.99 5.46
N PRO A 117 -2.67 -5.96 5.97
CA PRO A 117 -3.70 -6.64 5.18
C PRO A 117 -4.72 -5.68 4.53
N MET A 118 -5.12 -4.64 5.25
CA MET A 118 -6.04 -3.60 4.75
C MET A 118 -5.45 -2.86 3.54
N PHE A 119 -4.14 -2.55 3.57
CA PHE A 119 -3.46 -1.96 2.42
C PHE A 119 -3.57 -2.84 1.18
N TYR A 120 -3.30 -4.15 1.30
CA TYR A 120 -3.38 -5.06 0.16
C TYR A 120 -4.79 -5.22 -0.40
N ALA A 121 -5.82 -5.21 0.48
CA ALA A 121 -7.21 -5.27 0.03
C ALA A 121 -7.57 -4.06 -0.84
N LEU A 122 -7.23 -2.85 -0.40
CA LEU A 122 -7.46 -1.62 -1.15
C LEU A 122 -6.59 -1.52 -2.41
N PHE A 123 -5.32 -1.93 -2.32
CA PHE A 123 -4.36 -1.93 -3.45
C PHE A 123 -4.89 -2.74 -4.65
N LYS A 124 -5.46 -3.92 -4.39
CA LYS A 124 -5.99 -4.80 -5.46
C LYS A 124 -7.27 -4.28 -6.10
N ALA A 125 -7.95 -3.36 -5.46
CA ALA A 125 -9.21 -2.77 -5.93
C ALA A 125 -9.11 -1.27 -6.20
N ASP A 126 -7.92 -0.79 -6.51
CA ASP A 126 -7.66 0.59 -6.90
C ASP A 126 -6.89 0.63 -8.24
N PRO A 127 -7.38 1.38 -9.26
CA PRO A 127 -6.75 1.42 -10.57
C PRO A 127 -5.35 2.06 -10.57
N TYR A 128 -5.03 2.85 -9.53
CA TYR A 128 -3.72 3.49 -9.36
C TYR A 128 -2.82 2.76 -8.35
N GLY A 129 -3.25 1.59 -7.82
CA GLY A 129 -2.47 0.80 -6.87
C GLY A 129 -2.06 1.58 -5.62
N LEU A 130 -2.99 2.35 -5.03
CA LEU A 130 -2.75 3.22 -3.87
C LEU A 130 -1.55 4.15 -4.04
N ASN A 131 -1.30 4.63 -5.27
CA ASN A 131 -0.30 5.67 -5.48
C ASN A 131 -0.59 6.87 -4.57
N SER A 132 0.42 7.40 -3.90
CA SER A 132 0.23 8.39 -2.83
C SER A 132 -0.38 9.71 -3.32
N VAL A 133 -0.15 10.08 -4.58
CA VAL A 133 -0.62 11.35 -5.19
C VAL A 133 -1.89 11.15 -6.00
N PHE A 134 -1.85 10.22 -6.97
CA PHE A 134 -2.86 10.12 -8.01
C PHE A 134 -3.96 9.09 -7.75
N SER A 135 -3.90 8.34 -6.65
CA SER A 135 -4.98 7.46 -6.24
C SER A 135 -6.00 8.21 -5.37
N PRO A 136 -7.24 8.45 -5.86
CA PRO A 136 -8.24 9.19 -5.10
C PRO A 136 -8.66 8.52 -3.79
N ILE A 137 -8.56 7.19 -3.69
CA ILE A 137 -8.92 6.46 -2.46
C ILE A 137 -8.02 6.82 -1.26
N ASN A 138 -6.86 7.47 -1.50
CA ASN A 138 -6.01 7.97 -0.42
C ASN A 138 -6.68 9.05 0.45
N LEU A 139 -7.85 9.55 0.07
CA LEU A 139 -8.74 10.30 0.98
C LEU A 139 -9.10 9.50 2.25
N VAL A 140 -8.85 8.19 2.30
CA VAL A 140 -8.98 7.36 3.52
C VAL A 140 -8.06 7.84 4.66
N ALA A 141 -6.93 8.44 4.32
CA ALA A 141 -5.99 9.01 5.27
C ALA A 141 -6.31 10.46 5.70
N ALA A 142 -7.32 11.08 5.08
CA ALA A 142 -7.68 12.47 5.38
C ALA A 142 -8.28 12.60 6.79
N THR A 143 -7.78 13.58 7.55
CA THR A 143 -8.17 13.84 8.94
C THR A 143 -8.72 15.27 9.14
N ASP A 144 -8.88 16.06 8.09
CA ASP A 144 -9.25 17.48 8.11
C ASP A 144 -10.51 17.81 8.89
N ALA A 145 -11.52 16.94 8.85
CA ALA A 145 -12.78 17.07 9.60
C ALA A 145 -12.88 16.12 10.80
N GLN A 146 -11.79 15.46 11.15
CA GLN A 146 -11.73 14.41 12.18
C GLN A 146 -10.46 14.59 13.05
N PRO A 147 -10.30 15.73 13.76
CA PRO A 147 -9.14 15.93 14.62
C PRO A 147 -9.10 14.85 15.71
N GLY A 148 -7.92 14.24 15.91
CA GLY A 148 -7.73 13.11 16.84
C GLY A 148 -7.92 11.72 16.22
N LEU A 149 -8.35 11.61 14.97
CA LEU A 149 -8.34 10.33 14.25
C LEU A 149 -6.89 9.84 14.07
N THR A 150 -6.63 8.57 14.37
CA THR A 150 -5.36 7.94 13.99
C THR A 150 -5.39 7.65 12.50
N PRO A 151 -4.46 8.20 11.69
CA PRO A 151 -4.44 8.00 10.25
C PRO A 151 -4.33 6.53 9.85
N PHE A 152 -4.76 6.22 8.62
CA PHE A 152 -4.62 4.89 8.04
C PHE A 152 -3.15 4.46 7.99
N ALA A 153 -2.84 3.35 8.65
CA ALA A 153 -1.52 2.76 8.63
C ALA A 153 -1.37 1.80 7.43
N ALA A 154 -0.71 2.27 6.36
CA ALA A 154 -0.40 1.43 5.21
C ALA A 154 0.62 0.33 5.56
N ARG A 155 1.52 0.61 6.51
CA ARG A 155 2.55 -0.30 7.03
C ARG A 155 2.59 -0.23 8.55
N ALA A 156 3.04 -1.34 9.17
CA ALA A 156 3.35 -1.34 10.60
C ALA A 156 4.69 -2.04 10.83
N SER A 157 5.40 -1.61 11.89
CA SER A 157 6.59 -2.28 12.40
C SER A 157 6.20 -3.35 13.40
N ASN A 158 7.14 -4.25 13.72
CA ASN A 158 6.96 -5.29 14.74
C ASN A 158 5.77 -6.23 14.44
N MET A 159 5.40 -6.33 13.15
CA MET A 159 4.23 -7.07 12.72
C MET A 159 4.55 -8.56 12.58
N VAL A 160 3.65 -9.40 13.09
CA VAL A 160 3.52 -10.80 12.69
C VAL A 160 2.27 -10.91 11.81
N ARG A 161 2.42 -11.56 10.66
CA ARG A 161 1.38 -11.69 9.65
C ARG A 161 1.28 -13.11 9.14
N TYR A 162 0.08 -13.65 9.07
CA TYR A 162 -0.23 -14.93 8.43
C TYR A 162 -1.05 -14.72 7.17
N ARG A 163 -0.74 -15.46 6.12
CA ARG A 163 -1.50 -15.52 4.87
C ARG A 163 -1.75 -16.97 4.48
N THR A 164 -2.98 -17.26 4.06
CA THR A 164 -3.33 -18.55 3.44
C THR A 164 -2.51 -18.79 2.16
N PRO A 165 -2.36 -20.04 1.71
CA PRO A 165 -1.67 -20.36 0.46
C PRO A 165 -2.24 -19.58 -0.74
N ALA A 166 -1.35 -19.10 -1.61
CA ALA A 166 -1.75 -18.35 -2.81
C ALA A 166 -2.52 -19.21 -3.84
N SER A 167 -2.50 -20.53 -3.70
CA SER A 167 -3.27 -21.48 -4.52
C SER A 167 -4.77 -21.54 -4.16
N MET A 168 -5.15 -21.02 -3.00
CA MET A 168 -6.55 -20.99 -2.56
C MET A 168 -7.29 -19.82 -3.19
N GLU A 169 -8.49 -20.07 -3.70
CA GLU A 169 -9.39 -19.02 -4.19
C GLU A 169 -9.97 -18.20 -3.02
N PHE A 170 -10.37 -18.86 -1.92
CA PHE A 170 -10.70 -18.20 -0.67
C PHE A 170 -9.42 -17.96 0.12
N PHE A 171 -9.20 -16.73 0.50
CA PHE A 171 -8.00 -16.32 1.20
C PHE A 171 -8.32 -15.61 2.52
N ALA A 172 -7.39 -15.72 3.45
CA ALA A 172 -7.32 -14.93 4.68
C ALA A 172 -5.90 -14.37 4.85
N ASP A 173 -5.81 -13.17 5.37
CA ASP A 173 -4.58 -12.44 5.64
C ASP A 173 -4.77 -11.72 6.97
N LEU A 174 -4.05 -12.11 8.00
CA LEU A 174 -4.21 -11.64 9.37
C LEU A 174 -2.91 -11.06 9.89
N ALA A 175 -2.96 -9.95 10.62
CA ALA A 175 -1.77 -9.31 11.15
C ALA A 175 -1.98 -8.70 12.54
N TYR A 176 -0.95 -8.76 13.35
CA TYR A 176 -0.82 -8.07 14.62
C TYR A 176 0.55 -7.40 14.73
N ALA A 177 0.55 -6.13 15.09
CA ALA A 177 1.74 -5.32 15.29
C ALA A 177 1.66 -4.65 16.67
N PRO A 178 2.38 -5.14 17.68
CA PRO A 178 2.47 -4.47 18.98
C PRO A 178 3.12 -3.11 18.83
N GLY A 179 2.62 -2.14 19.59
CA GLY A 179 3.20 -0.79 19.62
C GLY A 179 4.48 -0.66 20.44
N GLU A 180 4.89 -1.76 21.12
CA GLU A 180 6.08 -1.85 21.97
C GLU A 180 6.17 -0.73 23.00
N SER A 181 5.03 -0.23 23.41
CA SER A 181 4.92 0.86 24.36
C SER A 181 5.05 0.32 25.78
N SER A 182 5.85 1.01 26.60
CA SER A 182 5.95 0.77 28.05
C SER A 182 4.77 1.41 28.80
N ALA A 183 4.91 1.70 30.07
CA ALA A 183 3.96 2.53 30.80
C ALA A 183 3.76 3.91 30.11
N PRO A 184 2.58 4.52 30.16
CA PRO A 184 1.43 4.12 31.00
C PRO A 184 0.46 3.12 30.33
N SER A 185 0.63 2.79 29.04
CA SER A 185 -0.23 1.83 28.37
C SER A 185 0.54 0.98 27.37
N HIS A 186 0.59 -0.33 27.57
CA HIS A 186 1.14 -1.32 26.64
C HIS A 186 0.34 -1.45 25.33
N GLN A 187 -0.81 -0.80 25.23
CA GLN A 187 -1.67 -0.86 24.04
C GLN A 187 -1.45 0.31 23.08
N SER A 188 -0.68 1.33 23.52
CA SER A 188 -0.38 2.51 22.72
C SER A 188 0.39 2.12 21.46
N GLY A 189 -0.07 2.56 20.30
CA GLY A 189 0.56 2.25 19.01
C GLY A 189 0.27 0.88 18.41
N ASN A 190 -0.54 0.01 19.07
CA ASN A 190 -0.90 -1.29 18.53
C ASN A 190 -1.69 -1.14 17.23
N VAL A 191 -1.35 -1.96 16.23
CA VAL A 191 -2.11 -2.10 14.97
C VAL A 191 -2.42 -3.58 14.77
N TYR A 192 -3.69 -3.89 14.49
CA TYR A 192 -4.10 -5.23 14.12
C TYR A 192 -5.24 -5.21 13.11
N GLY A 193 -5.32 -6.25 12.32
CA GLY A 193 -6.34 -6.34 11.30
C GLY A 193 -6.20 -7.57 10.44
N GLY A 194 -7.05 -7.63 9.42
CA GLY A 194 -7.04 -8.71 8.45
C GLY A 194 -7.91 -8.38 7.25
N ASN A 195 -7.80 -9.24 6.26
CA ASN A 195 -8.74 -9.32 5.18
C ASN A 195 -9.09 -10.78 4.88
N ILE A 196 -10.30 -11.00 4.45
CA ILE A 196 -10.80 -12.27 3.93
C ILE A 196 -11.49 -12.01 2.61
N GLY A 197 -11.41 -12.94 1.70
CA GLY A 197 -12.04 -12.74 0.40
C GLY A 197 -11.93 -13.92 -0.53
N TRP A 198 -12.32 -13.67 -1.76
CA TRP A 198 -12.27 -14.62 -2.85
C TRP A 198 -11.59 -13.98 -4.06
N ALA A 199 -10.61 -14.69 -4.63
CA ALA A 199 -9.79 -14.22 -5.75
C ALA A 199 -9.68 -15.33 -6.79
N ARG A 200 -10.58 -15.30 -7.78
CA ARG A 200 -10.56 -16.17 -8.95
C ARG A 200 -10.88 -15.33 -10.16
N LYS A 201 -9.93 -15.25 -11.10
CA LYS A 201 -10.17 -14.50 -12.34
C LYS A 201 -11.50 -14.88 -12.98
N PRO A 202 -12.30 -13.93 -13.39
CA PRO A 202 -12.03 -12.50 -13.50
C PRO A 202 -12.34 -11.67 -12.23
N TYR A 203 -12.66 -12.29 -11.09
CA TYR A 203 -13.17 -11.63 -9.89
C TYR A 203 -12.11 -11.52 -8.79
N TYR A 204 -12.17 -10.43 -8.07
CA TYR A 204 -11.59 -10.24 -6.75
C TYR A 204 -12.61 -9.53 -5.86
N ILE A 205 -12.87 -10.06 -4.67
CA ILE A 205 -13.69 -9.41 -3.64
C ILE A 205 -13.07 -9.67 -2.28
N ALA A 206 -13.00 -8.65 -1.42
CA ALA A 206 -12.49 -8.77 -0.08
C ALA A 206 -13.22 -7.87 0.90
N TYR A 207 -13.41 -8.37 2.12
CA TYR A 207 -13.68 -7.57 3.29
C TYR A 207 -12.40 -7.44 4.09
N ALA A 208 -12.06 -6.20 4.49
CA ALA A 208 -10.89 -5.90 5.29
C ALA A 208 -11.25 -5.04 6.50
N PHE A 209 -10.55 -5.26 7.60
CA PHE A 209 -10.61 -4.38 8.75
C PHE A 209 -9.21 -4.13 9.31
N GLN A 210 -9.02 -2.95 9.91
CA GLN A 210 -7.80 -2.57 10.62
C GLN A 210 -8.19 -1.72 11.82
N ARG A 211 -7.61 -2.02 12.96
CA ARG A 211 -7.67 -1.18 14.15
C ARG A 211 -6.28 -0.65 14.47
N ALA A 212 -6.19 0.65 14.68
CA ALA A 212 -4.98 1.33 15.09
C ALA A 212 -5.24 2.10 16.37
N ARG A 213 -4.35 1.96 17.35
CA ARG A 213 -4.41 2.71 18.60
C ARG A 213 -3.47 3.90 18.54
N SER A 214 -3.89 5.02 19.09
CA SER A 214 -3.09 6.24 19.15
C SER A 214 -1.84 6.04 20.01
N GLY A 215 -0.83 6.88 19.76
CA GLY A 215 0.47 6.83 20.42
C GLY A 215 1.49 5.94 19.70
N SER A 216 2.64 5.79 20.32
CA SER A 216 3.77 4.97 19.83
C SER A 216 4.69 4.62 21.00
N ALA A 217 5.69 3.78 20.77
CA ALA A 217 6.73 3.49 21.77
C ALA A 217 7.46 4.76 22.24
N ALA A 218 7.74 5.70 21.33
CA ALA A 218 8.43 6.95 21.64
C ALA A 218 7.51 8.00 22.31
N ALA A 219 6.20 7.91 22.09
CA ALA A 219 5.20 8.82 22.64
C ALA A 219 3.95 8.02 23.10
N PRO A 220 4.06 7.30 24.22
CA PRO A 220 2.97 6.48 24.72
C PRO A 220 1.84 7.34 25.26
N VAL A 221 0.60 6.86 25.07
CA VAL A 221 -0.64 7.51 25.53
C VAL A 221 -1.29 6.65 26.58
N ALA A 222 -1.65 7.21 27.72
CA ALA A 222 -2.24 6.46 28.85
C ALA A 222 -3.57 5.78 28.49
N SER A 223 -4.42 6.47 27.73
CA SER A 223 -5.72 5.97 27.26
C SER A 223 -5.77 6.08 25.73
N PRO A 224 -5.17 5.13 25.00
CA PRO A 224 -5.06 5.23 23.54
C PRO A 224 -6.43 5.09 22.88
N ALA A 225 -6.80 6.09 22.08
CA ALA A 225 -7.98 6.03 21.24
C ALA A 225 -7.82 4.95 20.16
N THR A 226 -8.91 4.27 19.85
CA THR A 226 -8.94 3.26 18.79
C THR A 226 -9.62 3.82 17.55
N THR A 227 -8.93 3.78 16.42
CA THR A 227 -9.52 4.04 15.10
C THR A 227 -9.70 2.71 14.38
N THR A 228 -10.93 2.47 13.89
CA THR A 228 -11.31 1.28 13.14
C THR A 228 -11.57 1.66 11.68
N TYR A 229 -10.87 1.03 10.77
CA TYR A 229 -11.10 1.07 9.34
C TYR A 229 -11.73 -0.25 8.88
N GLN A 230 -12.77 -0.17 8.08
CA GLN A 230 -13.46 -1.32 7.48
C GLN A 230 -13.62 -1.03 5.99
N ALA A 231 -13.38 -2.03 5.15
CA ALA A 231 -13.55 -1.91 3.71
C ALA A 231 -14.23 -3.15 3.13
N LEU A 232 -15.16 -2.92 2.23
CA LEU A 232 -15.60 -3.91 1.24
C LEU A 232 -15.05 -3.44 -0.10
N THR A 233 -14.30 -4.30 -0.79
CA THR A 233 -13.55 -3.90 -1.97
C THR A 233 -13.51 -5.01 -3.01
N GLY A 234 -13.46 -4.65 -4.28
CA GLY A 234 -13.39 -5.64 -5.34
C GLY A 234 -12.96 -5.06 -6.69
N SER A 235 -12.58 -5.98 -7.57
CA SER A 235 -12.34 -5.68 -8.98
C SER A 235 -12.88 -6.79 -9.88
N TYR A 236 -13.20 -6.42 -11.12
CA TYR A 236 -13.72 -7.32 -12.14
C TYR A 236 -13.00 -7.07 -13.47
N GLU A 237 -12.37 -8.11 -14.00
CA GLU A 237 -11.70 -8.08 -15.30
C GLU A 237 -12.67 -8.49 -16.41
N LEU A 238 -12.68 -7.76 -17.53
CA LEU A 238 -13.40 -8.04 -18.77
C LEU A 238 -12.37 -8.17 -19.91
N PRO A 239 -11.66 -9.33 -20.01
CA PRO A 239 -10.53 -9.48 -20.91
C PRO A 239 -10.91 -9.31 -22.39
N SER A 240 -12.13 -9.70 -22.77
CA SER A 240 -12.64 -9.62 -24.15
C SER A 240 -12.64 -8.19 -24.72
N ILE A 241 -12.76 -7.19 -23.86
CA ILE A 241 -12.77 -5.77 -24.24
C ILE A 241 -11.64 -4.98 -23.60
N GLY A 242 -10.70 -5.65 -22.91
CA GLY A 242 -9.56 -5.01 -22.27
C GLY A 242 -9.92 -4.06 -21.11
N LEU A 243 -11.03 -4.32 -20.41
CA LEU A 243 -11.55 -3.46 -19.36
C LEU A 243 -11.38 -4.11 -17.98
N GLN A 244 -10.98 -3.34 -16.97
CA GLN A 244 -11.02 -3.72 -15.56
C GLN A 244 -11.76 -2.68 -14.76
N LEU A 245 -12.71 -3.11 -13.96
CA LEU A 245 -13.53 -2.29 -13.07
C LEU A 245 -13.07 -2.45 -11.62
N TYR A 246 -13.19 -1.39 -10.82
CA TYR A 246 -12.81 -1.36 -9.42
C TYR A 246 -13.87 -0.66 -8.59
N ALA A 247 -14.16 -1.19 -7.41
CA ALA A 247 -15.06 -0.58 -6.47
C ALA A 247 -14.62 -0.83 -5.03
N SER A 248 -14.74 0.19 -4.18
CA SER A 248 -14.50 0.05 -2.74
C SER A 248 -15.45 0.94 -1.96
N TYR A 249 -15.93 0.41 -0.84
CA TYR A 249 -16.58 1.17 0.22
C TYR A 249 -15.71 1.09 1.47
N VAL A 250 -15.35 2.24 2.04
CA VAL A 250 -14.54 2.31 3.25
C VAL A 250 -15.27 3.11 4.31
N ARG A 251 -15.23 2.63 5.55
CA ARG A 251 -15.71 3.32 6.74
C ARG A 251 -14.57 3.44 7.73
N ASN A 252 -14.36 4.62 8.29
CA ASN A 252 -13.51 4.81 9.45
C ASN A 252 -14.29 5.39 10.64
N ALA A 253 -13.99 4.93 11.83
CA ALA A 253 -14.62 5.38 13.05
C ALA A 253 -13.60 5.39 14.20
N SER A 254 -13.69 6.39 15.06
CA SER A 254 -12.89 6.52 16.27
C SER A 254 -13.69 6.13 17.51
N SER A 255 -12.99 5.67 18.56
CA SER A 255 -13.58 5.51 19.89
C SER A 255 -13.78 6.86 20.63
N LEU A 256 -13.21 7.95 20.11
CA LEU A 256 -13.39 9.29 20.67
C LEU A 256 -14.75 9.85 20.24
N PRO A 257 -15.62 10.26 21.19
CA PRO A 257 -16.99 10.67 20.87
C PRO A 257 -17.09 11.92 19.98
N HIS A 258 -16.06 12.78 19.99
CA HIS A 258 -16.01 14.01 19.18
C HIS A 258 -15.41 13.80 17.79
N VAL A 259 -14.99 12.57 17.42
CA VAL A 259 -14.42 12.26 16.12
C VAL A 259 -15.47 11.58 15.26
N PRO A 260 -16.11 12.28 14.33
CA PRO A 260 -17.19 11.73 13.53
C PRO A 260 -16.70 10.64 12.58
N THR A 261 -17.59 9.71 12.23
CA THR A 261 -17.33 8.66 11.26
C THR A 261 -17.21 9.23 9.84
N ALA A 262 -16.21 8.81 9.08
CA ALA A 262 -16.16 9.06 7.65
C ALA A 262 -16.52 7.80 6.84
N LYS A 263 -17.11 8.04 5.66
CA LYS A 263 -17.47 7.01 4.67
C LYS A 263 -16.90 7.44 3.32
N LEU A 264 -16.32 6.48 2.61
CA LEU A 264 -15.76 6.69 1.28
C LEU A 264 -16.37 5.68 0.31
N VAL A 265 -16.68 6.15 -0.89
CA VAL A 265 -17.01 5.31 -2.04
C VAL A 265 -15.96 5.60 -3.10
N ASN A 266 -15.26 4.56 -3.55
CA ASN A 266 -14.28 4.63 -4.64
C ASN A 266 -14.76 3.79 -5.81
N LEU A 267 -14.66 4.35 -7.01
CA LEU A 267 -14.91 3.67 -8.27
C LEU A 267 -13.73 3.91 -9.20
N GLY A 268 -13.39 2.90 -9.99
CA GLY A 268 -12.28 3.02 -10.92
C GLY A 268 -12.44 2.14 -12.14
N VAL A 269 -11.70 2.48 -13.18
CA VAL A 269 -11.63 1.73 -14.42
C VAL A 269 -10.24 1.84 -15.04
N THR A 270 -9.75 0.73 -15.56
CA THR A 270 -8.60 0.67 -16.47
C THR A 270 -9.05 0.09 -17.80
N TYR A 271 -8.72 0.76 -18.89
CA TYR A 271 -9.03 0.32 -20.24
C TYR A 271 -7.74 0.20 -21.06
N ASN A 272 -7.48 -0.99 -21.58
CA ASN A 272 -6.36 -1.27 -22.46
C ASN A 272 -6.71 -0.76 -23.87
N VAL A 273 -6.24 0.44 -24.20
CA VAL A 273 -6.46 1.08 -25.52
C VAL A 273 -5.72 0.32 -26.60
N THR A 274 -4.49 -0.08 -26.30
CA THR A 274 -3.65 -0.96 -27.12
C THR A 274 -2.87 -1.92 -26.20
N PRO A 275 -2.18 -2.95 -26.72
CA PRO A 275 -1.28 -3.76 -25.89
C PRO A 275 -0.17 -2.96 -25.19
N ALA A 276 0.13 -1.74 -25.66
CA ALA A 276 1.17 -0.87 -25.13
C ALA A 276 0.60 0.38 -24.42
N SER A 277 -0.71 0.52 -24.24
CA SER A 277 -1.25 1.73 -23.61
C SER A 277 -2.55 1.50 -22.87
N ASN A 278 -2.67 2.17 -21.71
CA ASN A 278 -3.85 2.13 -20.84
C ASN A 278 -4.40 3.52 -20.60
N LEU A 279 -5.72 3.63 -20.60
CA LEU A 279 -6.46 4.76 -20.06
C LEU A 279 -6.99 4.35 -18.67
N ILE A 280 -6.79 5.21 -17.67
CA ILE A 280 -7.10 4.91 -16.28
C ILE A 280 -7.95 6.05 -15.71
N PHE A 281 -9.04 5.70 -15.04
CA PHE A 281 -9.85 6.66 -14.31
C PHE A 281 -10.17 6.12 -12.91
N GLY A 282 -10.12 7.00 -11.91
CA GLY A 282 -10.53 6.71 -10.55
C GLY A 282 -11.22 7.91 -9.93
N ALA A 283 -12.24 7.67 -9.12
CA ALA A 283 -12.93 8.71 -8.38
C ALA A 283 -13.33 8.22 -7.00
N THR A 284 -13.12 9.07 -5.97
CA THR A 284 -13.50 8.80 -4.58
C THR A 284 -14.29 9.95 -4.02
N GLN A 285 -15.46 9.66 -3.47
CA GLN A 285 -16.21 10.57 -2.63
C GLN A 285 -16.00 10.20 -1.16
N ARG A 286 -15.61 11.19 -0.33
CA ARG A 286 -15.56 11.08 1.12
C ARG A 286 -16.62 11.99 1.74
N LYS A 287 -17.39 11.45 2.69
CA LYS A 287 -18.35 12.17 3.52
C LYS A 287 -18.05 11.91 4.99
N VAL A 288 -18.18 12.94 5.82
CA VAL A 288 -17.99 12.86 7.28
C VAL A 288 -19.37 13.03 7.93
N ALA A 289 -19.72 12.13 8.83
CA ALA A 289 -20.99 12.20 9.56
C ALA A 289 -21.06 13.49 10.40
N GLU A 290 -22.26 13.97 10.63
CA GLU A 290 -22.50 15.19 11.44
C GLU A 290 -21.71 16.42 10.94
N SER A 291 -21.32 16.41 9.66
CA SER A 291 -20.60 17.49 9.00
C SER A 291 -21.05 17.59 7.56
N GLU A 292 -21.24 18.81 7.07
CA GLU A 292 -21.48 19.05 5.64
C GLU A 292 -20.20 18.92 4.80
N ARG A 293 -19.03 18.87 5.45
CA ARG A 293 -17.73 18.77 4.79
C ARG A 293 -17.63 17.46 4.00
N SER A 294 -17.30 17.62 2.74
CA SER A 294 -17.12 16.48 1.83
C SER A 294 -16.04 16.75 0.81
N GLN A 295 -15.45 15.67 0.32
CA GLN A 295 -14.44 15.72 -0.74
C GLN A 295 -14.85 14.80 -1.87
N LEU A 296 -14.56 15.25 -3.09
CA LEU A 296 -14.60 14.41 -4.28
C LEU A 296 -13.25 14.56 -4.99
N ALA A 297 -12.47 13.48 -5.01
CA ALA A 297 -11.25 13.42 -5.81
C ALA A 297 -11.48 12.54 -7.03
N TRP A 298 -10.90 12.91 -8.16
CA TRP A 298 -10.82 12.05 -9.33
C TRP A 298 -9.50 12.28 -10.06
N THR A 299 -9.05 11.23 -10.73
CA THR A 299 -7.83 11.23 -11.53
C THR A 299 -8.11 10.56 -12.87
N LEU A 300 -7.70 11.22 -13.95
CA LEU A 300 -7.57 10.65 -15.28
C LEU A 300 -6.10 10.41 -15.58
N GLY A 301 -5.76 9.22 -16.04
CA GLY A 301 -4.41 8.80 -16.33
C GLY A 301 -4.28 8.14 -17.69
N TYR A 302 -3.14 8.32 -18.33
CA TYR A 302 -2.73 7.60 -19.53
C TYR A 302 -1.32 7.08 -19.33
N ASP A 303 -1.13 5.77 -19.60
CA ASP A 303 0.15 5.08 -19.54
C ASP A 303 0.52 4.59 -20.94
N TYR A 304 1.76 4.82 -21.34
CA TYR A 304 2.32 4.28 -22.58
C TYR A 304 3.59 3.48 -22.28
N TYR A 305 3.56 2.19 -22.55
CA TYR A 305 4.63 1.24 -22.28
C TYR A 305 5.66 1.25 -23.43
N LEU A 306 6.80 1.87 -23.22
CA LEU A 306 7.94 1.81 -24.13
C LEU A 306 8.57 0.41 -24.13
N SER A 307 8.49 -0.29 -23.00
CA SER A 307 8.89 -1.68 -22.81
C SER A 307 8.17 -2.29 -21.60
N LYS A 308 8.41 -3.59 -21.32
CA LYS A 308 7.91 -4.24 -20.09
C LYS A 308 8.40 -3.56 -18.79
N ARG A 309 9.49 -2.79 -18.86
CA ARG A 309 10.13 -2.14 -17.70
C ARG A 309 9.98 -0.62 -17.70
N THR A 310 9.70 0.01 -18.84
CA THR A 310 9.72 1.47 -18.99
C THR A 310 8.36 1.97 -19.46
N VAL A 311 7.79 2.91 -18.72
CA VAL A 311 6.48 3.53 -18.97
C VAL A 311 6.63 5.05 -18.92
N VAL A 312 6.08 5.74 -19.89
CA VAL A 312 5.81 7.19 -19.81
C VAL A 312 4.33 7.39 -19.54
N TYR A 313 3.99 8.41 -18.76
CA TYR A 313 2.62 8.59 -18.34
C TYR A 313 2.22 10.06 -18.20
N ALA A 314 0.91 10.30 -18.26
CA ALA A 314 0.29 11.58 -17.94
C ALA A 314 -0.82 11.38 -16.91
N ARG A 315 -1.03 12.39 -16.05
CA ARG A 315 -2.04 12.39 -14.98
C ARG A 315 -2.70 13.74 -14.88
N TRP A 316 -4.02 13.72 -14.69
CA TRP A 316 -4.80 14.89 -14.35
C TRP A 316 -5.67 14.57 -13.15
N LEU A 317 -5.35 15.21 -12.02
CA LEU A 317 -6.06 15.04 -10.77
C LEU A 317 -6.85 16.32 -10.45
N ARG A 318 -8.06 16.14 -9.93
CA ARG A 318 -8.83 17.19 -9.29
C ARG A 318 -9.39 16.70 -7.96
N LEU A 319 -9.16 17.47 -6.91
CA LEU A 319 -9.74 17.28 -5.58
C LEU A 319 -10.63 18.49 -5.27
N LEU A 320 -11.92 18.24 -5.09
CA LEU A 320 -12.94 19.22 -4.75
C LEU A 320 -13.18 19.19 -3.24
N ASN A 321 -12.85 20.28 -2.56
CA ASN A 321 -13.13 20.47 -1.14
C ASN A 321 -14.42 21.30 -1.00
N ARG A 322 -15.46 20.72 -0.39
CA ARG A 322 -16.78 21.34 -0.23
C ARG A 322 -17.08 21.68 1.21
N HIS A 323 -17.87 22.72 1.45
CA HIS A 323 -18.37 23.16 2.77
C HIS A 323 -17.22 23.37 3.77
N GLY A 324 -16.15 24.06 3.35
CA GLY A 324 -15.01 24.35 4.21
C GLY A 324 -14.07 23.20 4.49
N ALA A 325 -14.16 22.10 3.75
CA ALA A 325 -13.15 21.04 3.79
C ALA A 325 -11.79 21.55 3.29
N SER A 326 -10.70 20.94 3.75
CA SER A 326 -9.32 21.31 3.40
C SER A 326 -8.41 20.08 3.23
N ALA A 327 -9.00 18.92 2.86
CA ALA A 327 -8.21 17.72 2.62
C ALA A 327 -7.24 17.92 1.46
N SER A 328 -6.09 17.26 1.55
CA SER A 328 -5.14 17.09 0.47
C SER A 328 -4.79 15.61 0.32
N LEU A 329 -4.29 15.23 -0.84
CA LEU A 329 -3.61 13.96 -1.03
C LEU A 329 -2.13 14.13 -0.66
N ALA A 330 -1.50 13.05 -0.21
CA ALA A 330 -0.09 13.09 0.20
C ALA A 330 0.81 13.58 -0.95
N THR A 331 1.89 14.27 -0.60
CA THR A 331 2.94 14.77 -1.52
C THR A 331 2.51 15.78 -2.57
N ILE A 332 1.27 16.29 -2.57
CA ILE A 332 0.92 17.41 -3.43
C ILE A 332 1.62 18.69 -2.95
N ALA A 333 2.31 19.38 -3.86
CA ALA A 333 3.16 20.53 -3.55
C ALA A 333 2.41 21.81 -3.13
N VAL A 334 1.10 21.78 -3.03
CA VAL A 334 0.25 22.91 -2.58
C VAL A 334 -0.66 22.46 -1.45
N THR A 335 -0.74 23.28 -0.40
CA THR A 335 -1.66 23.04 0.73
C THR A 335 -2.95 23.78 0.46
N PRO A 336 -4.12 23.11 0.40
CA PRO A 336 -5.38 23.77 0.21
C PRO A 336 -5.80 24.52 1.48
N ASN A 337 -6.24 25.79 1.33
CA ASN A 337 -7.01 26.46 2.35
C ASN A 337 -8.44 25.91 2.39
N SER A 338 -9.16 26.22 3.47
CA SER A 338 -10.56 25.81 3.64
C SER A 338 -11.42 26.11 2.41
N GLY A 339 -12.04 25.08 1.86
CA GLY A 339 -12.92 25.16 0.68
C GLY A 339 -12.19 25.23 -0.67
N ASN A 340 -10.87 25.30 -0.70
CA ASN A 340 -10.14 25.40 -1.96
C ASN A 340 -9.93 24.02 -2.62
N ASP A 341 -10.25 23.95 -3.89
CA ASP A 341 -9.96 22.79 -4.74
C ASP A 341 -8.45 22.67 -5.01
N VAL A 342 -8.01 21.43 -5.26
CA VAL A 342 -6.65 21.14 -5.76
C VAL A 342 -6.74 20.59 -7.18
N ARG A 343 -5.85 21.06 -8.05
CA ARG A 343 -5.67 20.57 -9.43
C ARG A 343 -4.21 20.22 -9.63
N VAL A 344 -3.95 19.07 -10.24
CA VAL A 344 -2.59 18.64 -10.58
C VAL A 344 -2.59 18.12 -12.01
N LEU A 345 -1.68 18.65 -12.83
CA LEU A 345 -1.34 18.09 -14.13
C LEU A 345 0.11 17.59 -14.06
N ALA A 346 0.34 16.37 -14.48
CA ALA A 346 1.67 15.76 -14.39
C ALA A 346 1.98 14.87 -15.58
N THR A 347 3.28 14.77 -15.88
CA THR A 347 3.84 13.78 -16.82
C THR A 347 5.14 13.23 -16.25
N GLY A 348 5.39 11.96 -16.50
CA GLY A 348 6.56 11.31 -15.92
C GLY A 348 6.99 10.05 -16.64
N ILE A 349 8.05 9.46 -16.10
CA ILE A 349 8.64 8.22 -16.57
C ILE A 349 8.92 7.31 -15.39
N ARG A 350 8.59 6.04 -15.54
CA ARG A 350 8.94 4.98 -14.60
C ARG A 350 9.80 3.92 -15.29
N HIS A 351 10.86 3.49 -14.62
CA HIS A 351 11.70 2.37 -15.03
C HIS A 351 11.88 1.37 -13.89
N ASN A 352 11.65 0.09 -14.17
CA ASN A 352 11.92 -1.02 -13.25
C ASN A 352 13.19 -1.76 -13.66
N PHE A 353 14.03 -2.15 -12.70
CA PHE A 353 15.27 -2.90 -12.94
C PHE A 353 15.40 -4.10 -12.03
#